data_c2025f5534cd1a0b451ecb99eb0eeb37
#
_entry.id   c2025f5534cd1a0b451ecb99eb0eeb37
#
_cell.length_a   1.000
_cell.length_b   1.000
_cell.length_c   1.000
_cell.angle_alpha   90.00
_cell.angle_beta   90.00
_cell.angle_gamma   90.00
#
_symmetry.space_group_name_H-M   'P 1'
#
loop_
_entity.id
_entity.type
_entity.pdbx_description
1 polymer ?
#
loop_
_entity_poly.entity_id
_entity_poly.type
_entity_poly.pdbx_seq_one_letter_code
_entity_poly.pdbx_strand_id
1 'polypeptide(L)'
;PIVDVTAKAGVPQLVPHSTNSKITQKGSEWIFRVPVSGRYYGGVNAKYVGENIGTKIAYICAADAASVGDCANMEKQMKARFGVEPAYRADVQEKEVDFRSHMQKIKSMDVDGILVAALAETMARALVQSYEAGIGEDVRRIGSSSASNAPVPKIAGDAAKGVFFTAAYAAADQRPIAKLFNEMVKTRYGIHAPDHDFSQAYDLVRIMEIALKNTNFTGSLADDRTAIRDAIANVQGYEGLASGPISFCAAATPQCRDGNRTAVLIGYTKGGENFETEVLARVTMEPDFGLE
;
A
#
# COMPACT_ATOMS: atom_id res chain seq x y z
N PRO A 1 7.87 -4.82 -16.70
CA PRO A 1 8.69 -5.59 -17.66
C PRO A 1 8.85 -7.05 -17.27
N ILE A 2 9.21 -7.40 -15.99
CA ILE A 2 9.45 -8.78 -15.58
C ILE A 2 8.20 -9.66 -15.67
N VAL A 3 7.03 -9.12 -15.38
CA VAL A 3 5.74 -9.82 -15.43
C VAL A 3 5.47 -10.46 -16.80
N ASP A 4 5.73 -9.72 -17.88
CA ASP A 4 5.51 -10.22 -19.23
C ASP A 4 6.54 -11.32 -19.61
N VAL A 5 7.76 -11.23 -19.07
CA VAL A 5 8.82 -12.22 -19.30
C VAL A 5 8.51 -13.53 -18.59
N THR A 6 8.16 -13.48 -17.30
CA THR A 6 7.84 -14.68 -16.52
C THR A 6 6.57 -15.36 -17.02
N ALA A 7 5.54 -14.58 -17.35
CA ALA A 7 4.31 -15.11 -17.91
C ALA A 7 4.53 -15.83 -19.26
N LYS A 8 5.31 -15.21 -20.17
CA LYS A 8 5.67 -15.82 -21.46
C LYS A 8 6.50 -17.10 -21.29
N ALA A 9 7.33 -17.16 -20.25
CA ALA A 9 8.15 -18.34 -19.95
C ALA A 9 7.39 -19.43 -19.17
N GLY A 10 6.11 -19.25 -18.85
CA GLY A 10 5.34 -20.17 -18.04
C GLY A 10 5.92 -20.36 -16.64
N VAL A 11 6.41 -19.27 -16.03
CA VAL A 11 6.98 -19.28 -14.67
C VAL A 11 6.03 -18.58 -13.71
N PRO A 12 5.52 -19.28 -12.67
CA PRO A 12 4.68 -18.66 -11.67
C PRO A 12 5.46 -17.56 -10.94
N GLN A 13 4.85 -16.39 -10.81
CA GLN A 13 5.43 -15.26 -10.10
C GLN A 13 4.50 -14.78 -9.00
N LEU A 14 4.99 -14.80 -7.76
CA LEU A 14 4.38 -14.07 -6.66
C LEU A 14 5.03 -12.70 -6.54
N VAL A 15 4.20 -11.66 -6.57
CA VAL A 15 4.64 -10.27 -6.43
C VAL A 15 4.62 -9.90 -4.95
N PRO A 16 5.79 -9.58 -4.33
CA PRO A 16 5.86 -9.36 -2.88
C PRO A 16 5.53 -7.94 -2.47
N HIS A 17 5.71 -6.94 -3.34
CA HIS A 17 5.77 -5.55 -2.89
C HIS A 17 4.95 -4.59 -3.76
N SER A 18 4.98 -4.69 -5.08
CA SER A 18 4.38 -3.66 -5.94
C SER A 18 2.86 -3.60 -5.87
N THR A 19 2.34 -2.41 -5.57
CA THR A 19 0.89 -2.10 -5.50
C THR A 19 0.28 -1.73 -6.85
N ASN A 20 1.10 -1.51 -7.90
CA ASN A 20 0.61 -1.05 -9.20
C ASN A 20 -0.47 -1.97 -9.78
N SER A 21 -1.68 -1.45 -9.96
CA SER A 21 -2.85 -2.21 -10.41
C SER A 21 -2.66 -2.89 -11.77
N LYS A 22 -1.82 -2.32 -12.65
CA LYS A 22 -1.55 -2.86 -13.98
C LYS A 22 -0.89 -4.25 -13.99
N ILE A 23 -0.30 -4.67 -12.85
CA ILE A 23 0.38 -5.97 -12.73
C ILE A 23 -0.60 -7.11 -12.98
N THR A 24 -1.80 -7.06 -12.42
CA THR A 24 -2.81 -8.11 -12.51
C THR A 24 -3.91 -7.79 -13.54
N GLN A 25 -4.09 -6.52 -13.93
CA GLN A 25 -5.10 -6.10 -14.90
C GLN A 25 -4.92 -6.70 -16.31
N LYS A 26 -3.70 -7.12 -16.68
CA LYS A 26 -3.42 -7.76 -17.97
C LYS A 26 -3.99 -9.20 -18.07
N GLY A 27 -4.45 -9.78 -16.97
CA GLY A 27 -5.08 -11.09 -16.97
C GLY A 27 -4.12 -12.25 -17.23
N SER A 28 -2.95 -12.28 -16.57
CA SER A 28 -2.04 -13.43 -16.65
C SER A 28 -2.38 -14.50 -15.62
N GLU A 29 -2.45 -15.75 -16.06
CA GLU A 29 -2.61 -16.90 -15.16
C GLU A 29 -1.37 -17.20 -14.30
N TRP A 30 -0.20 -16.66 -14.66
CA TRP A 30 1.09 -16.92 -14.04
C TRP A 30 1.46 -15.92 -12.94
N ILE A 31 0.67 -14.85 -12.79
CA ILE A 31 1.01 -13.74 -11.88
C ILE A 31 0.03 -13.69 -10.72
N PHE A 32 0.57 -13.65 -9.51
CA PHE A 32 -0.17 -13.53 -8.26
C PHE A 32 0.42 -12.40 -7.42
N ARG A 33 -0.41 -11.60 -6.76
CA ARG A 33 0.04 -10.52 -5.89
C ARG A 33 -0.38 -10.76 -4.45
N VAL A 34 0.61 -10.75 -3.55
CA VAL A 34 0.41 -10.87 -2.10
C VAL A 34 -0.03 -9.55 -1.47
N PRO A 35 0.59 -8.39 -1.78
CA PRO A 35 0.17 -7.11 -1.23
C PRO A 35 -1.20 -6.66 -1.74
N VAL A 36 -1.79 -5.71 -1.02
CA VAL A 36 -3.01 -5.02 -1.44
C VAL A 36 -2.74 -4.23 -2.73
N SER A 37 -3.63 -4.31 -3.69
CA SER A 37 -3.54 -3.51 -4.91
C SER A 37 -3.76 -2.02 -4.62
N GLY A 38 -3.06 -1.15 -5.32
CA GLY A 38 -3.23 0.30 -5.22
C GLY A 38 -4.66 0.78 -5.46
N ARG A 39 -5.44 0.05 -6.29
CA ARG A 39 -6.87 0.36 -6.46
C ARG A 39 -7.68 0.23 -5.17
N TYR A 40 -7.35 -0.78 -4.34
CA TYR A 40 -8.01 -0.95 -3.04
C TYR A 40 -7.55 0.12 -2.05
N TYR A 41 -6.26 0.45 -2.03
CA TYR A 41 -5.76 1.56 -1.21
C TYR A 41 -6.42 2.88 -1.56
N GLY A 42 -6.50 3.22 -2.85
CA GLY A 42 -7.18 4.42 -3.32
C GLY A 42 -8.64 4.48 -2.89
N GLY A 43 -9.34 3.33 -2.96
CA GLY A 43 -10.73 3.23 -2.53
C GLY A 43 -10.92 3.39 -1.02
N VAL A 44 -10.06 2.77 -0.20
CA VAL A 44 -10.09 2.92 1.27
C VAL A 44 -9.80 4.36 1.66
N ASN A 45 -8.75 4.94 1.09
CA ASN A 45 -8.40 6.34 1.34
C ASN A 45 -9.55 7.27 0.96
N ALA A 46 -10.11 7.13 -0.25
CA ALA A 46 -11.21 7.98 -0.69
C ALA A 46 -12.44 7.86 0.20
N LYS A 47 -12.82 6.63 0.58
CA LYS A 47 -13.95 6.41 1.49
C LYS A 47 -13.71 7.05 2.85
N TYR A 48 -12.59 6.72 3.49
CA TYR A 48 -12.28 7.24 4.82
C TYR A 48 -12.17 8.76 4.83
N VAL A 49 -11.46 9.33 3.86
CA VAL A 49 -11.26 10.77 3.74
C VAL A 49 -12.59 11.49 3.51
N GLY A 50 -13.39 11.05 2.54
CA GLY A 50 -14.65 11.69 2.23
C GLY A 50 -15.71 11.62 3.34
N GLU A 51 -15.68 10.51 4.13
CA GLU A 51 -16.64 10.31 5.23
C GLU A 51 -16.20 10.95 6.56
N ASN A 52 -14.88 11.12 6.81
CA ASN A 52 -14.37 11.51 8.13
C ASN A 52 -13.57 12.83 8.14
N ILE A 53 -13.12 13.31 6.98
CA ILE A 53 -12.25 14.48 6.88
C ILE A 53 -12.90 15.57 6.04
N GLY A 54 -13.23 15.25 4.79
CA GLY A 54 -13.84 16.16 3.84
C GLY A 54 -13.49 15.81 2.41
N THR A 55 -13.97 16.64 1.48
CA THR A 55 -13.86 16.35 0.04
C THR A 55 -12.94 17.31 -0.70
N LYS A 56 -12.52 18.41 -0.07
CA LYS A 56 -11.61 19.39 -0.66
C LYS A 56 -10.16 18.97 -0.42
N ILE A 57 -9.63 18.05 -1.22
CA ILE A 57 -8.30 17.49 -1.03
C ILE A 57 -7.33 18.05 -2.05
N ALA A 58 -6.18 18.54 -1.57
CA ALA A 58 -5.02 18.86 -2.39
C ALA A 58 -4.17 17.61 -2.64
N TYR A 59 -3.65 17.45 -3.85
CA TYR A 59 -2.86 16.29 -4.26
C TYR A 59 -1.44 16.72 -4.63
N ILE A 60 -0.44 16.10 -4.03
CA ILE A 60 0.97 16.16 -4.42
C ILE A 60 1.35 14.76 -4.91
N CYS A 61 1.64 14.63 -6.20
CA CYS A 61 1.83 13.35 -6.87
C CYS A 61 3.22 13.28 -7.50
N ALA A 62 4.09 12.45 -6.97
CA ALA A 62 5.41 12.22 -7.55
C ALA A 62 5.33 11.36 -8.83
N ALA A 63 6.29 11.55 -9.74
CA ALA A 63 6.27 10.95 -11.08
C ALA A 63 6.71 9.47 -11.12
N ASP A 64 6.92 8.81 -9.97
CA ASP A 64 7.11 7.36 -9.96
C ASP A 64 5.80 6.60 -10.21
N ALA A 65 5.92 5.37 -10.72
CA ALA A 65 4.77 4.60 -11.19
C ALA A 65 3.76 4.23 -10.08
N ALA A 66 4.21 4.10 -8.82
CA ALA A 66 3.34 3.79 -7.69
C ALA A 66 2.55 5.04 -7.29
N SER A 67 3.23 6.16 -7.10
CA SER A 67 2.64 7.44 -6.67
C SER A 67 1.64 7.99 -7.68
N VAL A 68 1.96 7.92 -8.98
CA VAL A 68 1.02 8.26 -10.06
C VAL A 68 -0.24 7.39 -9.96
N GLY A 69 -0.07 6.08 -9.70
CA GLY A 69 -1.17 5.15 -9.54
C GLY A 69 -2.02 5.44 -8.32
N ASP A 70 -1.40 5.77 -7.18
CA ASP A 70 -2.10 6.07 -5.93
C ASP A 70 -2.95 7.34 -6.05
N CYS A 71 -2.40 8.41 -6.64
CA CYS A 71 -3.16 9.62 -6.95
C CYS A 71 -4.35 9.34 -7.87
N ALA A 72 -4.11 8.65 -8.99
CA ALA A 72 -5.16 8.37 -9.96
C ALA A 72 -6.27 7.48 -9.38
N ASN A 73 -5.92 6.49 -8.56
CA ASN A 73 -6.90 5.62 -7.91
C ASN A 73 -7.74 6.40 -6.88
N MET A 74 -7.12 7.24 -6.04
CA MET A 74 -7.87 8.05 -5.08
C MET A 74 -8.76 9.08 -5.79
N GLU A 75 -8.25 9.77 -6.81
CA GLU A 75 -9.01 10.73 -7.61
C GLU A 75 -10.24 10.08 -8.26
N LYS A 76 -10.05 8.93 -8.93
CA LYS A 76 -11.14 8.15 -9.51
C LYS A 76 -12.22 7.83 -8.48
N GLN A 77 -11.83 7.39 -7.29
CA GLN A 77 -12.76 7.00 -6.24
C GLN A 77 -13.44 8.21 -5.58
N MET A 78 -12.76 9.32 -5.38
CA MET A 78 -13.35 10.57 -4.89
C MET A 78 -14.41 11.08 -5.86
N LYS A 79 -14.11 11.06 -7.17
CA LYS A 79 -15.08 11.44 -8.21
C LYS A 79 -16.29 10.51 -8.23
N ALA A 80 -16.06 9.19 -8.21
CA ALA A 80 -17.15 8.21 -8.28
C ALA A 80 -18.09 8.25 -7.04
N ARG A 81 -17.53 8.47 -5.85
CA ARG A 81 -18.28 8.43 -4.58
C ARG A 81 -18.88 9.75 -4.17
N PHE A 82 -18.18 10.85 -4.41
CA PHE A 82 -18.53 12.17 -3.89
C PHE A 82 -18.74 13.21 -5.00
N GLY A 83 -18.48 12.86 -6.27
CA GLY A 83 -18.65 13.77 -7.41
C GLY A 83 -17.61 14.90 -7.44
N VAL A 84 -16.46 14.76 -6.77
CA VAL A 84 -15.45 15.82 -6.62
C VAL A 84 -14.17 15.53 -7.38
N GLU A 85 -13.51 16.59 -7.81
CA GLU A 85 -12.14 16.59 -8.36
C GLU A 85 -11.17 17.13 -7.30
N PRO A 86 -9.84 16.96 -7.45
CA PRO A 86 -8.86 17.56 -6.57
C PRO A 86 -9.03 19.07 -6.45
N ALA A 87 -9.06 19.60 -5.21
CA ALA A 87 -9.07 21.05 -4.97
C ALA A 87 -7.79 21.71 -5.51
N TYR A 88 -6.70 20.98 -5.47
CA TYR A 88 -5.40 21.35 -6.05
C TYR A 88 -4.67 20.07 -6.47
N ARG A 89 -3.90 20.12 -7.55
CA ARG A 89 -3.03 19.04 -7.98
C ARG A 89 -1.68 19.57 -8.40
N ALA A 90 -0.62 18.98 -7.89
CA ALA A 90 0.74 19.17 -8.34
C ALA A 90 1.37 17.82 -8.70
N ASP A 91 1.74 17.67 -9.96
CA ASP A 91 2.57 16.56 -10.42
C ASP A 91 4.03 17.01 -10.31
N VAL A 92 4.80 16.33 -9.46
CA VAL A 92 6.18 16.71 -9.11
C VAL A 92 7.16 15.62 -9.57
N GLN A 93 8.45 15.93 -9.58
CA GLN A 93 9.47 14.92 -9.92
C GLN A 93 9.55 13.82 -8.87
N GLU A 94 9.98 12.61 -9.28
CA GLU A 94 10.10 11.45 -8.37
C GLU A 94 10.94 11.76 -7.12
N LYS A 95 12.01 12.54 -7.29
CA LYS A 95 12.93 12.95 -6.20
C LYS A 95 12.84 14.45 -5.93
N GLU A 96 11.62 15.00 -5.95
CA GLU A 96 11.39 16.41 -5.64
C GLU A 96 11.90 16.75 -4.22
N VAL A 97 12.50 17.90 -4.08
CA VAL A 97 13.07 18.36 -2.81
C VAL A 97 12.48 19.67 -2.32
N ASP A 98 11.82 20.45 -3.17
CA ASP A 98 11.26 21.76 -2.83
C ASP A 98 9.75 21.83 -3.09
N PHE A 99 9.00 21.75 -2.03
CA PHE A 99 7.53 21.82 -2.03
C PHE A 99 6.99 23.16 -1.54
N ARG A 100 7.85 24.13 -1.18
CA ARG A 100 7.45 25.37 -0.52
C ARG A 100 6.41 26.15 -1.28
N SER A 101 6.58 26.29 -2.60
CA SER A 101 5.60 26.99 -3.44
C SER A 101 4.23 26.31 -3.43
N HIS A 102 4.20 24.98 -3.50
CA HIS A 102 2.98 24.18 -3.42
C HIS A 102 2.31 24.32 -2.04
N MET A 103 3.10 24.25 -0.96
CA MET A 103 2.57 24.36 0.40
C MET A 103 2.04 25.78 0.68
N GLN A 104 2.70 26.82 0.19
CA GLN A 104 2.17 28.19 0.30
C GLN A 104 0.86 28.36 -0.46
N LYS A 105 0.76 27.77 -1.66
CA LYS A 105 -0.48 27.77 -2.43
C LYS A 105 -1.60 27.05 -1.70
N ILE A 106 -1.34 25.84 -1.20
CA ILE A 106 -2.32 25.04 -0.45
C ILE A 106 -2.77 25.78 0.83
N LYS A 107 -1.84 26.38 1.56
CA LYS A 107 -2.15 27.20 2.76
C LYS A 107 -3.12 28.35 2.48
N SER A 108 -3.06 28.93 1.27
CA SER A 108 -3.97 30.01 0.87
C SER A 108 -5.35 29.52 0.42
N MET A 109 -5.57 28.19 0.39
CA MET A 109 -6.81 27.58 -0.06
C MET A 109 -7.59 27.02 1.13
N ASP A 110 -8.90 26.91 0.96
CA ASP A 110 -9.77 26.21 1.89
C ASP A 110 -9.81 24.71 1.51
N VAL A 111 -8.89 23.93 2.11
CA VAL A 111 -8.78 22.48 1.88
C VAL A 111 -8.92 21.70 3.20
N ASP A 112 -9.54 20.53 3.11
CA ASP A 112 -9.75 19.62 4.24
C ASP A 112 -8.51 18.73 4.48
N GLY A 113 -7.73 18.47 3.44
CA GLY A 113 -6.55 17.63 3.55
C GLY A 113 -5.59 17.72 2.37
N ILE A 114 -4.40 17.13 2.57
CA ILE A 114 -3.33 17.06 1.57
C ILE A 114 -2.93 15.59 1.41
N LEU A 115 -3.18 15.01 0.25
CA LEU A 115 -2.59 13.74 -0.15
C LEU A 115 -1.17 13.97 -0.64
N VAL A 116 -0.20 13.27 -0.05
CA VAL A 116 1.17 13.19 -0.54
C VAL A 116 1.43 11.76 -1.00
N ALA A 117 1.38 11.53 -2.30
CA ALA A 117 1.76 10.27 -2.92
C ALA A 117 3.16 10.41 -3.49
N ALA A 118 4.14 9.82 -2.81
CA ALA A 118 5.55 9.87 -3.14
C ALA A 118 6.30 8.71 -2.49
N LEU A 119 7.51 8.42 -2.93
CA LEU A 119 8.40 7.51 -2.22
C LEU A 119 8.84 8.13 -0.88
N ALA A 120 9.27 7.28 0.05
CA ALA A 120 9.44 7.63 1.46
C ALA A 120 10.18 8.94 1.74
N GLU A 121 11.37 9.15 1.16
CA GLU A 121 12.16 10.35 1.42
C GLU A 121 11.51 11.62 0.83
N THR A 122 10.97 11.53 -0.38
CA THR A 122 10.27 12.64 -1.04
C THR A 122 9.01 13.02 -0.26
N MET A 123 8.24 12.03 0.20
CA MET A 123 7.08 12.23 1.06
C MET A 123 7.47 12.94 2.37
N ALA A 124 8.49 12.44 3.05
CA ALA A 124 8.93 13.03 4.32
C ALA A 124 9.29 14.51 4.17
N ARG A 125 9.98 14.88 3.08
CA ARG A 125 10.30 16.29 2.77
C ARG A 125 9.04 17.15 2.56
N ALA A 126 8.06 16.62 1.82
CA ALA A 126 6.78 17.31 1.62
C ALA A 126 6.04 17.53 2.95
N LEU A 127 6.03 16.54 3.85
CA LEU A 127 5.44 16.63 5.18
C LEU A 127 6.14 17.70 6.03
N VAL A 128 7.48 17.70 6.09
CA VAL A 128 8.26 18.73 6.78
C VAL A 128 7.90 20.11 6.27
N GLN A 129 7.91 20.33 4.96
CA GLN A 129 7.64 21.63 4.37
C GLN A 129 6.17 22.07 4.54
N SER A 130 5.23 21.11 4.63
CA SER A 130 3.84 21.43 4.99
C SER A 130 3.73 21.96 6.43
N TYR A 131 4.50 21.38 7.34
CA TYR A 131 4.56 21.81 8.73
C TYR A 131 5.25 23.18 8.86
N GLU A 132 6.42 23.37 8.21
CA GLU A 132 7.17 24.63 8.18
C GLU A 132 6.38 25.78 7.53
N ALA A 133 5.54 25.48 6.55
CA ALA A 133 4.62 26.45 5.96
C ALA A 133 3.55 26.93 6.95
N GLY A 134 3.40 26.26 8.09
CA GLY A 134 2.37 26.56 9.11
C GLY A 134 0.98 26.23 8.63
N ILE A 135 0.81 25.15 7.85
CA ILE A 135 -0.51 24.58 7.55
C ILE A 135 -1.02 23.92 8.83
N GLY A 136 -2.20 24.30 9.29
CA GLY A 136 -2.78 23.89 10.57
C GLY A 136 -3.02 22.37 10.67
N GLU A 137 -3.26 21.87 11.88
CA GLU A 137 -3.57 20.46 12.15
C GLU A 137 -4.99 20.07 11.67
N ASP A 138 -5.86 21.04 11.46
CA ASP A 138 -7.17 20.92 10.85
C ASP A 138 -7.10 20.44 9.39
N VAL A 139 -6.04 20.78 8.66
CA VAL A 139 -5.76 20.24 7.33
C VAL A 139 -5.06 18.90 7.46
N ARG A 140 -5.75 17.80 7.24
CA ARG A 140 -5.24 16.44 7.46
C ARG A 140 -4.20 16.03 6.41
N ARG A 141 -3.09 15.42 6.86
CA ARG A 141 -2.04 14.88 5.97
C ARG A 141 -2.30 13.41 5.72
N ILE A 142 -2.36 13.05 4.44
CA ILE A 142 -2.68 11.72 3.95
C ILE A 142 -1.46 11.21 3.19
N GLY A 143 -0.87 10.10 3.65
CA GLY A 143 0.23 9.45 2.96
C GLY A 143 -0.27 8.35 2.00
N SER A 144 0.51 8.06 0.95
CA SER A 144 0.41 6.78 0.25
C SER A 144 0.94 5.63 1.14
N SER A 145 0.86 4.40 0.67
CA SER A 145 1.38 3.24 1.43
C SER A 145 2.87 3.33 1.77
N SER A 146 3.65 4.10 1.00
CA SER A 146 5.05 4.40 1.30
C SER A 146 5.26 5.11 2.63
N ALA A 147 4.22 5.72 3.20
CA ALA A 147 4.29 6.30 4.54
C ALA A 147 4.58 5.26 5.64
N SER A 148 4.32 3.97 5.40
CA SER A 148 4.67 2.91 6.36
C SER A 148 6.18 2.72 6.54
N ASN A 149 6.99 3.22 5.62
CA ASN A 149 8.43 2.98 5.61
C ASN A 149 9.14 3.89 6.63
N ALA A 150 10.04 3.29 7.42
CA ALA A 150 10.73 3.96 8.53
C ALA A 150 11.41 5.31 8.21
N PRO A 151 11.95 5.57 7.01
CA PRO A 151 12.48 6.89 6.67
C PRO A 151 11.45 8.02 6.80
N VAL A 152 10.15 7.76 6.55
CA VAL A 152 9.12 8.82 6.61
C VAL A 152 9.03 9.44 8.00
N PRO A 153 8.69 8.71 9.07
CA PRO A 153 8.57 9.32 10.40
C PRO A 153 9.90 9.78 10.94
N LYS A 154 11.03 9.13 10.59
CA LYS A 154 12.37 9.53 11.04
C LYS A 154 12.78 10.88 10.49
N ILE A 155 12.61 11.11 9.19
CA ILE A 155 12.96 12.38 8.53
C ILE A 155 11.93 13.45 8.86
N ALA A 156 10.64 13.12 8.87
CA ALA A 156 9.58 14.07 9.11
C ALA A 156 9.54 14.56 10.58
N GLY A 157 10.05 13.78 11.54
CA GLY A 157 10.03 14.19 12.94
C GLY A 157 8.61 14.54 13.39
N ASP A 158 8.46 15.69 14.05
CA ASP A 158 7.16 16.16 14.53
C ASP A 158 6.12 16.37 13.42
N ALA A 159 6.57 16.63 12.20
CA ALA A 159 5.67 16.77 11.04
C ALA A 159 4.98 15.46 10.65
N ALA A 160 5.43 14.31 11.14
CA ALA A 160 4.74 13.03 10.94
C ALA A 160 3.50 12.89 11.82
N LYS A 161 3.43 13.57 12.96
CA LYS A 161 2.31 13.45 13.90
C LYS A 161 0.99 13.83 13.21
N GLY A 162 -0.01 12.98 13.37
CA GLY A 162 -1.32 13.16 12.75
C GLY A 162 -1.41 12.81 11.26
N VAL A 163 -0.30 12.45 10.60
CA VAL A 163 -0.31 11.86 9.26
C VAL A 163 -0.93 10.47 9.35
N PHE A 164 -1.86 10.17 8.45
CA PHE A 164 -2.41 8.83 8.31
C PHE A 164 -2.24 8.30 6.90
N PHE A 165 -2.26 6.97 6.77
CA PHE A 165 -2.02 6.27 5.51
C PHE A 165 -2.65 4.87 5.54
N THR A 166 -2.79 4.26 4.38
CA THR A 166 -3.19 2.86 4.25
C THR A 166 -1.99 1.97 3.99
N ALA A 167 -1.95 0.81 4.63
CA ALA A 167 -0.92 -0.20 4.41
C ALA A 167 -1.52 -1.62 4.53
N ALA A 168 -0.73 -2.64 4.18
CA ALA A 168 -1.12 -4.04 4.34
C ALA A 168 -0.85 -4.57 5.76
N TYR A 169 -0.03 -3.88 6.54
CA TYR A 169 0.40 -4.29 7.87
C TYR A 169 0.67 -3.06 8.75
N ALA A 170 0.41 -3.20 10.04
CA ALA A 170 0.75 -2.21 11.05
C ALA A 170 1.59 -2.85 12.14
N ALA A 171 2.74 -2.25 12.49
CA ALA A 171 3.55 -2.71 13.63
C ALA A 171 2.79 -2.62 14.97
N ALA A 172 1.81 -1.73 15.06
CA ALA A 172 0.90 -1.61 16.21
C ALA A 172 -0.18 -2.71 16.27
N ASP A 173 -0.19 -3.66 15.33
CA ASP A 173 -1.14 -4.78 15.30
C ASP A 173 -1.03 -5.66 16.54
N GLN A 174 -2.17 -5.90 17.21
CA GLN A 174 -2.23 -6.64 18.46
C GLN A 174 -2.44 -8.15 18.28
N ARG A 175 -2.60 -8.63 17.04
CA ARG A 175 -2.73 -10.08 16.77
C ARG A 175 -1.49 -10.84 17.25
N PRO A 176 -1.64 -12.06 17.80
CA PRO A 176 -0.52 -12.85 18.31
C PRO A 176 0.60 -13.06 17.29
N ILE A 177 0.25 -13.34 16.02
CA ILE A 177 1.22 -13.53 14.94
C ILE A 177 2.03 -12.26 14.69
N ALA A 178 1.40 -11.08 14.75
CA ALA A 178 2.08 -9.80 14.54
C ALA A 178 3.05 -9.47 15.68
N LYS A 179 2.65 -9.74 16.93
CA LYS A 179 3.52 -9.58 18.10
C LYS A 179 4.75 -10.47 18.04
N LEU A 180 4.55 -11.77 17.71
CA LEU A 180 5.66 -12.71 17.54
C LEU A 180 6.61 -12.29 16.42
N PHE A 181 6.07 -11.82 15.31
CA PHE A 181 6.86 -11.33 14.19
C PHE A 181 7.66 -10.07 14.57
N ASN A 182 7.03 -9.09 15.20
CA ASN A 182 7.71 -7.88 15.66
C ASN A 182 8.87 -8.20 16.61
N GLU A 183 8.64 -9.12 17.57
CA GLU A 183 9.68 -9.55 18.52
C GLU A 183 10.84 -10.26 17.79
N MET A 184 10.52 -11.13 16.84
CA MET A 184 11.53 -11.81 16.02
C MET A 184 12.37 -10.81 15.21
N VAL A 185 11.72 -9.84 14.55
CA VAL A 185 12.42 -8.84 13.73
C VAL A 185 13.27 -7.92 14.62
N LYS A 186 12.74 -7.52 15.77
CA LYS A 186 13.49 -6.74 16.76
C LYS A 186 14.72 -7.49 17.26
N THR A 187 14.56 -8.75 17.63
CA THR A 187 15.66 -9.57 18.20
C THR A 187 16.75 -9.84 17.17
N ARG A 188 16.37 -10.13 15.90
CA ARG A 188 17.33 -10.50 14.86
C ARG A 188 17.99 -9.32 14.17
N TYR A 189 17.26 -8.21 14.00
CA TYR A 189 17.66 -7.09 13.13
C TYR A 189 17.69 -5.75 13.84
N GLY A 190 17.28 -5.66 15.11
CA GLY A 190 17.21 -4.40 15.85
C GLY A 190 16.11 -3.44 15.38
N ILE A 191 15.16 -3.92 14.58
CA ILE A 191 14.08 -3.10 14.00
C ILE A 191 12.87 -3.19 14.91
N HIS A 192 12.48 -2.05 15.52
CA HIS A 192 11.38 -2.00 16.49
C HIS A 192 9.99 -1.95 15.86
N ALA A 193 9.88 -1.39 14.66
CA ALA A 193 8.62 -1.26 13.95
C ALA A 193 8.83 -1.67 12.47
N PRO A 194 8.73 -2.98 12.16
CA PRO A 194 8.82 -3.44 10.77
C PRO A 194 7.65 -2.89 9.96
N ASP A 195 7.94 -2.45 8.74
CA ASP A 195 6.94 -1.98 7.80
C ASP A 195 6.21 -3.12 7.07
N HIS A 196 5.32 -2.75 6.16
CA HIS A 196 4.53 -3.73 5.42
C HIS A 196 5.37 -4.59 4.47
N ASP A 197 6.54 -4.15 4.06
CA ASP A 197 7.40 -4.89 3.14
C ASP A 197 7.96 -6.15 3.79
N PHE A 198 8.34 -6.05 5.07
CA PHE A 198 8.75 -7.22 5.86
C PHE A 198 7.62 -8.24 5.98
N SER A 199 6.41 -7.78 6.28
CA SER A 199 5.25 -8.66 6.46
C SER A 199 4.83 -9.34 5.17
N GLN A 200 4.86 -8.60 4.07
CA GLN A 200 4.51 -9.12 2.75
C GLN A 200 5.52 -10.15 2.24
N ALA A 201 6.82 -9.92 2.49
CA ALA A 201 7.86 -10.88 2.17
C ALA A 201 7.70 -12.18 2.98
N TYR A 202 7.37 -12.06 4.27
CA TYR A 202 7.08 -13.22 5.11
C TYR A 202 5.89 -14.03 4.58
N ASP A 203 4.77 -13.37 4.33
CA ASP A 203 3.56 -14.03 3.83
C ASP A 203 3.78 -14.68 2.47
N LEU A 204 4.56 -14.03 1.57
CA LEU A 204 4.92 -14.60 0.28
C LEU A 204 5.65 -15.93 0.43
N VAL A 205 6.67 -15.99 1.31
CA VAL A 205 7.44 -17.22 1.55
C VAL A 205 6.55 -18.31 2.12
N ARG A 206 5.63 -17.97 3.03
CA ARG A 206 4.70 -18.93 3.62
C ARG A 206 3.69 -19.47 2.58
N ILE A 207 3.17 -18.60 1.71
CA ILE A 207 2.28 -19.00 0.62
C ILE A 207 3.02 -19.92 -0.37
N MET A 208 4.26 -19.59 -0.72
CA MET A 208 5.09 -20.45 -1.57
C MET A 208 5.36 -21.80 -0.91
N GLU A 209 5.66 -21.84 0.38
CA GLU A 209 5.84 -23.08 1.12
C GLU A 209 4.58 -23.96 1.06
N ILE A 210 3.40 -23.37 1.28
CA ILE A 210 2.11 -24.07 1.18
C ILE A 210 1.92 -24.63 -0.23
N ALA A 211 2.15 -23.82 -1.25
CA ALA A 211 2.01 -24.24 -2.64
C ALA A 211 2.94 -25.40 -3.00
N LEU A 212 4.23 -25.31 -2.64
CA LEU A 212 5.21 -26.35 -2.91
C LEU A 212 4.90 -27.67 -2.19
N LYS A 213 4.43 -27.61 -0.93
CA LYS A 213 4.01 -28.81 -0.17
C LYS A 213 2.80 -29.52 -0.79
N ASN A 214 1.95 -28.79 -1.51
CA ASN A 214 0.76 -29.30 -2.18
C ASN A 214 0.99 -29.61 -3.67
N THR A 215 2.22 -29.47 -4.15
CA THR A 215 2.58 -29.76 -5.55
C THR A 215 3.07 -31.21 -5.69
N ASN A 216 2.46 -31.95 -6.59
CA ASN A 216 2.96 -33.26 -7.02
C ASN A 216 3.98 -33.06 -8.15
N PHE A 217 5.26 -33.16 -7.84
CA PHE A 217 6.33 -32.99 -8.81
C PHE A 217 6.46 -34.21 -9.71
N THR A 218 6.53 -33.97 -11.02
CA THR A 218 6.67 -35.01 -12.05
C THR A 218 8.11 -35.16 -12.55
N GLY A 219 8.95 -34.15 -12.32
CA GLY A 219 10.29 -34.02 -12.90
C GLY A 219 10.28 -33.36 -14.29
N SER A 220 9.12 -33.10 -14.88
CA SER A 220 8.96 -32.29 -16.09
C SER A 220 8.88 -30.82 -15.68
N LEU A 221 9.82 -29.99 -16.13
CA LEU A 221 9.87 -28.58 -15.76
C LEU A 221 8.57 -27.82 -16.14
N ALA A 222 7.97 -28.13 -17.27
CA ALA A 222 6.75 -27.47 -17.74
C ALA A 222 5.53 -27.87 -16.88
N ASP A 223 5.41 -29.17 -16.59
CA ASP A 223 4.30 -29.70 -15.79
C ASP A 223 4.43 -29.25 -14.33
N ASP A 224 5.65 -29.25 -13.79
CA ASP A 224 5.93 -28.82 -12.41
C ASP A 224 5.63 -27.33 -12.23
N ARG A 225 5.98 -26.46 -13.19
CA ARG A 225 5.60 -25.05 -13.17
C ARG A 225 4.10 -24.84 -13.19
N THR A 226 3.39 -25.60 -14.00
CA THR A 226 1.92 -25.59 -14.07
C THR A 226 1.33 -26.03 -12.74
N ALA A 227 1.82 -27.11 -12.16
CA ALA A 227 1.35 -27.62 -10.88
C ALA A 227 1.60 -26.61 -9.73
N ILE A 228 2.75 -25.93 -9.71
CA ILE A 228 3.02 -24.84 -8.73
C ILE A 228 2.06 -23.69 -8.93
N ARG A 229 1.83 -23.23 -10.18
CA ARG A 229 0.85 -22.17 -10.47
C ARG A 229 -0.52 -22.52 -9.92
N ASP A 230 -0.99 -23.74 -10.17
CA ASP A 230 -2.30 -24.21 -9.75
C ASP A 230 -2.38 -24.36 -8.22
N ALA A 231 -1.29 -24.82 -7.58
CA ALA A 231 -1.20 -24.88 -6.13
C ALA A 231 -1.26 -23.48 -5.48
N ILE A 232 -0.64 -22.46 -6.08
CA ILE A 232 -0.77 -21.06 -5.62
C ILE A 232 -2.21 -20.58 -5.79
N ALA A 233 -2.83 -20.85 -6.96
CA ALA A 233 -4.21 -20.45 -7.23
C ALA A 233 -5.23 -21.08 -6.26
N ASN A 234 -4.90 -22.22 -5.68
CA ASN A 234 -5.73 -22.92 -4.70
C ASN A 234 -5.52 -22.49 -3.24
N VAL A 235 -4.62 -21.55 -2.97
CA VAL A 235 -4.46 -20.99 -1.61
C VAL A 235 -5.70 -20.18 -1.27
N GLN A 236 -6.39 -20.58 -0.19
CA GLN A 236 -7.62 -19.96 0.28
C GLN A 236 -7.50 -19.63 1.78
N GLY A 237 -7.90 -18.40 2.15
CA GLY A 237 -8.03 -18.00 3.54
C GLY A 237 -6.72 -18.06 4.34
N TYR A 238 -5.57 -17.87 3.70
CA TYR A 238 -4.30 -17.86 4.42
C TYR A 238 -4.25 -16.69 5.41
N GLU A 239 -4.26 -17.00 6.68
CA GLU A 239 -4.14 -16.05 7.80
C GLU A 239 -2.67 -15.83 8.14
N GLY A 240 -2.09 -14.75 7.60
CA GLY A 240 -0.69 -14.36 7.81
C GLY A 240 -0.54 -13.05 8.56
N LEU A 241 0.55 -12.36 8.25
CA LEU A 241 0.86 -11.04 8.79
C LEU A 241 0.04 -9.93 8.11
N ALA A 242 -0.34 -10.11 6.84
CA ALA A 242 -1.21 -9.17 6.13
C ALA A 242 -2.51 -8.92 6.91
N SER A 243 -3.13 -7.79 6.63
CA SER A 243 -4.25 -7.27 7.42
C SER A 243 -5.51 -8.13 7.41
N GLY A 244 -5.61 -9.04 6.44
CA GLY A 244 -6.73 -9.96 6.28
C GLY A 244 -6.31 -11.21 5.53
N PRO A 245 -7.23 -12.17 5.35
CA PRO A 245 -6.94 -13.43 4.71
C PRO A 245 -6.54 -13.23 3.25
N ILE A 246 -5.52 -13.96 2.81
CA ILE A 246 -5.07 -13.99 1.43
C ILE A 246 -5.69 -15.20 0.74
N SER A 247 -6.36 -14.94 -0.39
CA SER A 247 -6.98 -15.97 -1.21
C SER A 247 -6.74 -15.67 -2.68
N PHE A 248 -6.44 -16.72 -3.44
CA PHE A 248 -6.36 -16.65 -4.90
C PHE A 248 -7.45 -17.50 -5.53
N CYS A 249 -7.59 -17.51 -6.85
CA CYS A 249 -8.43 -18.44 -7.59
C CYS A 249 -7.92 -18.67 -9.03
N ALA A 250 -8.47 -19.67 -9.71
CA ALA A 250 -7.94 -20.13 -10.97
C ALA A 250 -8.09 -19.13 -12.13
N ALA A 251 -9.11 -18.27 -12.11
CA ALA A 251 -9.33 -17.31 -13.19
C ALA A 251 -8.20 -16.27 -13.30
N ALA A 252 -7.81 -15.93 -14.51
CA ALA A 252 -6.79 -14.94 -14.79
C ALA A 252 -7.36 -13.50 -14.73
N THR A 253 -8.04 -13.17 -13.65
CA THR A 253 -8.66 -11.86 -13.42
C THR A 253 -8.00 -11.14 -12.23
N PRO A 254 -8.06 -9.82 -12.16
CA PRO A 254 -7.54 -9.09 -11.00
C PRO A 254 -8.15 -9.56 -9.68
N GLN A 255 -9.43 -9.94 -9.65
CA GLN A 255 -10.12 -10.44 -8.45
C GLN A 255 -9.49 -11.73 -7.92
N CYS A 256 -9.02 -12.60 -8.83
CA CYS A 256 -8.37 -13.87 -8.49
C CYS A 256 -6.86 -13.74 -8.23
N ARG A 257 -6.23 -12.75 -8.83
CA ARG A 257 -4.77 -12.57 -8.79
C ARG A 257 -4.29 -11.59 -7.73
N ASP A 258 -5.16 -10.73 -7.22
CA ASP A 258 -4.92 -9.87 -6.06
C ASP A 258 -5.40 -10.59 -4.79
N GLY A 259 -4.50 -11.33 -4.15
CA GLY A 259 -4.85 -12.21 -3.03
C GLY A 259 -5.32 -11.48 -1.77
N ASN A 260 -4.79 -10.28 -1.49
CA ASN A 260 -5.15 -9.49 -0.33
C ASN A 260 -6.03 -8.29 -0.71
N ARG A 261 -7.15 -8.14 -0.01
CA ARG A 261 -8.11 -7.04 -0.19
C ARG A 261 -8.37 -6.25 1.09
N THR A 262 -7.64 -6.54 2.14
CA THR A 262 -7.78 -5.85 3.43
C THR A 262 -6.66 -4.86 3.61
N ALA A 263 -6.99 -3.59 3.78
CA ALA A 263 -6.07 -2.52 4.14
C ALA A 263 -6.26 -2.10 5.58
N VAL A 264 -5.18 -1.66 6.22
CA VAL A 264 -5.19 -1.02 7.53
C VAL A 264 -4.98 0.47 7.33
N LEU A 265 -5.84 1.28 7.95
CA LEU A 265 -5.53 2.69 8.15
C LEU A 265 -4.70 2.83 9.43
N ILE A 266 -3.60 3.53 9.29
CA ILE A 266 -2.61 3.73 10.34
C ILE A 266 -2.39 5.22 10.50
N GLY A 267 -2.34 5.69 11.75
CA GLY A 267 -1.96 7.07 12.10
C GLY A 267 -0.62 7.10 12.81
N TYR A 268 0.20 8.12 12.54
CA TYR A 268 1.36 8.42 13.38
C TYR A 268 0.91 9.22 14.60
N THR A 269 1.17 8.69 15.79
CA THR A 269 0.97 9.39 17.07
C THR A 269 2.22 10.16 17.48
N LYS A 270 3.40 9.73 16.97
CA LYS A 270 4.71 10.34 17.22
C LYS A 270 5.64 10.09 16.03
N GLY A 271 6.46 11.07 15.70
CA GLY A 271 7.52 10.95 14.70
C GLY A 271 8.91 10.83 15.31
N GLY A 272 9.95 10.88 14.45
CA GLY A 272 11.36 10.77 14.85
C GLY A 272 11.85 9.33 14.95
N GLU A 273 13.04 9.12 15.52
CA GLU A 273 13.67 7.79 15.62
C GLU A 273 12.82 6.77 16.40
N ASN A 274 12.09 7.23 17.41
CA ASN A 274 11.19 6.42 18.23
C ASN A 274 9.74 6.73 17.89
N PHE A 275 9.40 6.66 16.59
CA PHE A 275 8.05 6.91 16.12
C PHE A 275 7.07 5.85 16.63
N GLU A 276 5.83 6.27 16.77
CA GLU A 276 4.73 5.44 17.24
C GLU A 276 3.54 5.54 16.28
N THR A 277 2.81 4.44 16.12
CA THR A 277 1.64 4.36 15.25
C THR A 277 0.46 3.75 15.99
N GLU A 278 -0.73 4.05 15.52
CA GLU A 278 -1.96 3.41 15.93
C GLU A 278 -2.74 2.87 14.73
N VAL A 279 -3.54 1.84 14.97
CA VAL A 279 -4.47 1.32 13.97
C VAL A 279 -5.79 2.10 14.10
N LEU A 280 -6.11 2.88 13.07
CA LEU A 280 -7.36 3.65 13.01
C LEU A 280 -8.55 2.80 12.55
N ALA A 281 -8.33 1.96 11.53
CA ALA A 281 -9.36 1.09 10.99
C ALA A 281 -8.74 -0.09 10.20
N ARG A 282 -9.53 -1.16 10.02
CA ARG A 282 -9.28 -2.24 9.06
C ARG A 282 -10.44 -2.31 8.10
N VAL A 283 -10.17 -2.30 6.83
CA VAL A 283 -11.21 -2.29 5.79
C VAL A 283 -10.92 -3.37 4.77
N THR A 284 -11.83 -4.34 4.68
CA THR A 284 -11.82 -5.36 3.62
C THR A 284 -12.70 -4.89 2.47
N MET A 285 -12.17 -4.97 1.26
CA MET A 285 -12.87 -4.56 0.05
C MET A 285 -13.55 -5.73 -0.62
N GLU A 286 -14.75 -5.48 -1.18
CA GLU A 286 -15.36 -6.39 -2.11
C GLU A 286 -14.48 -6.60 -3.34
N PRO A 287 -14.54 -7.78 -4.00
CA PRO A 287 -13.67 -8.10 -5.14
C PRO A 287 -13.71 -7.07 -6.27
N ASP A 288 -14.87 -6.48 -6.51
CA ASP A 288 -15.11 -5.52 -7.59
C ASP A 288 -14.85 -4.06 -7.20
N PHE A 289 -14.50 -3.84 -5.94
CA PHE A 289 -14.22 -2.51 -5.42
C PHE A 289 -13.08 -1.83 -6.20
N GLY A 290 -13.37 -0.65 -6.77
CA GLY A 290 -12.39 0.12 -7.53
C GLY A 290 -12.10 -0.39 -8.94
N LEU A 291 -12.90 -1.34 -9.45
CA LEU A 291 -12.84 -1.78 -10.85
C LEU A 291 -13.75 -0.98 -11.79
N GLU A 292 -14.79 -0.36 -11.25
CA GLU A 292 -15.78 0.46 -11.98
C GLU A 292 -15.23 1.84 -12.36
#